data_7927deef351a450cf460e956f60fcf84
#
_entry.id   7927deef351a450cf460e956f60fcf84
#
_cell.length_a   1.000
_cell.length_b   1.000
_cell.length_c   1.000
_cell.angle_alpha   90.00
_cell.angle_beta   90.00
_cell.angle_gamma   90.00
#
_symmetry.space_group_name_H-M   'P 1'
#
loop_
_entity.id
_entity.type
_entity.pdbx_description
1 polymer ?
#
loop_
_entity_poly.entity_id
_entity_poly.type
_entity_poly.pdbx_seq_one_letter_code
_entity_poly.pdbx_strand_id
1 'polypeptide(L)'
;KKGDVLGFDPWLLTAEQAERFAAACAKVGARLQPLASNPIDTIWDDQPKRPTASLSVQPLQFAGQSVAEKLAMISKLLAKAGADATVLTQPDSVAWAFNIRGHDVPYTPVILA
;
A
#
# COMPACT_ATOMS: atom_id res chain seq x y z
N LYS A 1 12.07 27.82 -4.58
CA LYS A 1 12.69 29.09 -4.09
C LYS A 1 12.40 29.22 -2.60
N LYS A 2 13.07 30.15 -1.92
CA LYS A 2 12.79 30.44 -0.50
C LYS A 2 11.34 30.90 -0.32
N GLY A 3 10.61 30.25 0.60
CA GLY A 3 9.21 30.52 0.86
C GLY A 3 8.21 29.73 0.00
N ASP A 4 8.67 29.03 -1.04
CA ASP A 4 7.81 28.20 -1.88
C ASP A 4 7.27 27.00 -1.09
N VAL A 5 6.09 26.51 -1.50
CA VAL A 5 5.46 25.32 -0.96
C VAL A 5 5.32 24.28 -2.08
N LEU A 6 5.91 23.10 -1.87
CA LEU A 6 5.72 21.94 -2.73
C LEU A 6 4.61 21.07 -2.12
N GLY A 7 3.46 21.00 -2.81
CA GLY A 7 2.38 20.08 -2.43
C GLY A 7 2.67 18.66 -2.90
N PHE A 8 2.20 17.66 -2.15
CA PHE A 8 2.23 16.26 -2.57
C PHE A 8 0.98 15.52 -2.11
N ASP A 9 0.61 14.49 -2.88
CA ASP A 9 -0.43 13.56 -2.48
C ASP A 9 0.18 12.47 -1.57
N PRO A 10 -0.24 12.35 -0.29
CA PRO A 10 0.30 11.36 0.63
C PRO A 10 0.02 9.91 0.23
N TRP A 11 -0.92 9.65 -0.67
CA TRP A 11 -1.18 8.31 -1.21
C TRP A 11 -0.18 7.87 -2.29
N LEU A 12 0.58 8.80 -2.86
CA LEU A 12 1.52 8.55 -3.95
C LEU A 12 2.99 8.54 -3.54
N LEU A 13 3.30 8.88 -2.29
CA LEU A 13 4.67 8.88 -1.76
C LEU A 13 4.78 7.99 -0.52
N THR A 14 5.87 7.24 -0.43
CA THR A 14 6.24 6.58 0.83
C THR A 14 6.73 7.62 1.84
N ALA A 15 6.71 7.28 3.14
CA ALA A 15 7.23 8.15 4.20
C ALA A 15 8.70 8.57 3.91
N GLU A 16 9.55 7.62 3.53
CA GLU A 16 10.95 7.88 3.17
C GLU A 16 11.08 8.85 1.99
N GLN A 17 10.24 8.70 0.95
CA GLN A 17 10.24 9.63 -0.18
C GLN A 17 9.82 11.03 0.26
N ALA A 18 8.78 11.14 1.10
CA ALA A 18 8.33 12.42 1.64
C ALA A 18 9.43 13.10 2.47
N GLU A 19 10.14 12.37 3.32
CA GLU A 19 11.28 12.88 4.09
C GLU A 19 12.42 13.38 3.18
N ARG A 20 12.74 12.63 2.13
CA ARG A 20 13.75 13.06 1.13
C ARG A 20 13.34 14.37 0.44
N PHE A 21 12.08 14.51 0.03
CA PHE A 21 11.59 15.75 -0.58
C PHE A 21 11.54 16.89 0.42
N ALA A 22 11.14 16.65 1.67
CA ALA A 22 11.16 17.67 2.72
C ALA A 22 12.58 18.20 2.98
N ALA A 23 13.56 17.31 3.07
CA ALA A 23 14.96 17.68 3.22
C ALA A 23 15.49 18.48 2.02
N ALA A 24 15.10 18.13 0.81
CA ALA A 24 15.47 18.87 -0.40
C ALA A 24 14.83 20.28 -0.42
N CYS A 25 13.57 20.42 -0.04
CA CYS A 25 12.88 21.70 0.09
C CYS A 25 13.55 22.60 1.12
N ALA A 26 13.89 22.04 2.28
CA ALA A 26 14.53 22.79 3.37
C ALA A 26 15.87 23.42 2.95
N LYS A 27 16.67 22.75 2.11
CA LYS A 27 17.95 23.27 1.61
C LYS A 27 17.82 24.59 0.84
N VAL A 28 16.66 24.85 0.24
CA VAL A 28 16.39 26.07 -0.53
C VAL A 28 15.42 27.03 0.18
N GLY A 29 15.08 26.73 1.45
CA GLY A 29 14.13 27.52 2.24
C GLY A 29 12.69 27.39 1.79
N ALA A 30 12.35 26.31 1.09
CA ALA A 30 10.98 25.90 0.76
C ALA A 30 10.46 24.87 1.78
N ARG A 31 9.18 24.50 1.69
CA ARG A 31 8.57 23.46 2.52
C ARG A 31 7.80 22.45 1.70
N LEU A 32 7.73 21.21 2.17
CA LEU A 32 6.85 20.17 1.65
C LEU A 32 5.53 20.20 2.45
N GLN A 33 4.39 20.02 1.77
CA GLN A 33 3.07 20.03 2.41
C GLN A 33 2.18 18.94 1.81
N PRO A 34 1.59 18.03 2.64
CA PRO A 34 0.59 17.11 2.16
C PRO A 34 -0.67 17.85 1.72
N LEU A 35 -1.25 17.44 0.60
CA LEU A 35 -2.52 17.94 0.08
C LEU A 35 -3.68 17.09 0.62
N ALA A 36 -4.82 17.72 0.86
CA ALA A 36 -6.04 17.03 1.29
C ALA A 36 -6.68 16.20 0.17
N SER A 37 -6.44 16.57 -1.09
CA SER A 37 -6.92 15.86 -2.28
C SER A 37 -5.90 16.00 -3.41
N ASN A 38 -5.90 15.04 -4.33
CA ASN A 38 -5.06 15.09 -5.51
C ASN A 38 -5.64 16.10 -6.52
N PRO A 39 -4.91 17.13 -6.96
CA PRO A 39 -5.38 18.07 -7.97
C PRO A 39 -5.75 17.42 -9.31
N ILE A 40 -5.10 16.31 -9.67
CA ILE A 40 -5.40 15.57 -10.91
C ILE A 40 -6.81 15.00 -10.84
N ASP A 41 -7.25 14.46 -9.69
CA ASP A 41 -8.61 13.92 -9.53
C ASP A 41 -9.69 15.00 -9.73
N THR A 42 -9.34 16.27 -9.52
CA THR A 42 -10.28 17.40 -9.70
C THR A 42 -10.50 17.76 -11.17
N ILE A 43 -9.53 17.48 -12.04
CA ILE A 43 -9.56 17.86 -13.46
C ILE A 43 -9.71 16.67 -14.41
N TRP A 44 -9.72 15.44 -13.88
CA TRP A 44 -9.85 14.23 -14.67
C TRP A 44 -11.30 13.76 -14.72
N ASP A 45 -12.10 14.34 -15.59
CA ASP A 45 -13.55 14.11 -15.67
C ASP A 45 -13.94 12.67 -16.02
N ASP A 46 -13.15 11.99 -16.83
CA ASP A 46 -13.37 10.61 -17.28
C ASP A 46 -12.48 9.58 -16.55
N GLN A 47 -12.05 9.89 -15.32
CA GLN A 47 -11.24 9.00 -14.51
C GLN A 47 -11.93 7.64 -14.33
N PRO A 48 -11.25 6.52 -14.69
CA PRO A 48 -11.80 5.20 -14.48
C PRO A 48 -12.01 4.91 -12.99
N LYS A 49 -13.13 4.28 -12.67
CA LYS A 49 -13.41 3.84 -11.29
C LYS A 49 -12.34 2.85 -10.83
N ARG A 50 -12.06 2.86 -9.53
CA ARG A 50 -11.19 1.85 -8.93
C ARG A 50 -11.75 0.45 -9.22
N PRO A 51 -10.89 -0.52 -9.53
CA PRO A 51 -11.32 -1.90 -9.71
C PRO A 51 -12.04 -2.41 -8.45
N THR A 52 -13.12 -3.15 -8.66
CA THR A 52 -13.93 -3.77 -7.59
C THR A 52 -14.27 -5.20 -7.98
N ALA A 53 -13.34 -5.90 -8.60
CA ALA A 53 -13.55 -7.28 -9.02
C ALA A 53 -13.70 -8.22 -7.80
N SER A 54 -14.44 -9.31 -7.98
CA SER A 54 -14.61 -10.29 -6.93
C SER A 54 -13.29 -11.00 -6.61
N LEU A 55 -13.07 -11.29 -5.35
CA LEU A 55 -12.00 -12.16 -4.91
C LEU A 55 -12.45 -13.63 -4.94
N SER A 56 -11.49 -14.55 -5.08
CA SER A 56 -11.69 -15.98 -4.97
C SER A 56 -10.80 -16.58 -3.88
N VAL A 57 -11.28 -17.64 -3.23
CA VAL A 57 -10.48 -18.36 -2.24
C VAL A 57 -9.55 -19.32 -2.98
N GLN A 58 -8.26 -19.29 -2.63
CA GLN A 58 -7.29 -20.25 -3.14
C GLN A 58 -7.42 -21.58 -2.37
N PRO A 59 -7.80 -22.69 -3.02
CA PRO A 59 -7.93 -23.97 -2.36
C PRO A 59 -6.64 -24.43 -1.67
N LEU A 60 -6.79 -25.09 -0.52
CA LEU A 60 -5.66 -25.54 0.30
C LEU A 60 -4.68 -26.44 -0.46
N GLN A 61 -5.18 -27.28 -1.35
CA GLN A 61 -4.35 -28.15 -2.21
C GLN A 61 -3.34 -27.37 -3.08
N PHE A 62 -3.63 -26.11 -3.42
CA PHE A 62 -2.72 -25.24 -4.18
C PHE A 62 -1.97 -24.25 -3.27
N ALA A 63 -2.57 -23.89 -2.14
CA ALA A 63 -1.96 -22.95 -1.19
C ALA A 63 -0.88 -23.62 -0.29
N GLY A 64 -0.97 -24.95 -0.10
CA GLY A 64 -0.04 -25.74 0.70
C GLY A 64 -0.19 -25.61 2.21
N GLN A 65 -0.63 -24.44 2.69
CA GLN A 65 -0.84 -24.14 4.10
C GLN A 65 -2.17 -23.40 4.31
N SER A 66 -2.85 -23.71 5.41
CA SER A 66 -4.07 -23.00 5.80
C SER A 66 -3.75 -21.56 6.28
N VAL A 67 -4.76 -20.70 6.24
CA VAL A 67 -4.65 -19.34 6.81
C VAL A 67 -4.26 -19.37 8.28
N ALA A 68 -4.85 -20.27 9.06
CA ALA A 68 -4.55 -20.43 10.49
C ALA A 68 -3.07 -20.77 10.74
N GLU A 69 -2.50 -21.70 9.98
CA GLU A 69 -1.08 -22.07 10.09
C GLU A 69 -0.16 -20.91 9.71
N LYS A 70 -0.50 -20.15 8.66
CA LYS A 70 0.26 -18.95 8.25
C LYS A 70 0.22 -17.86 9.31
N LEU A 71 -0.95 -17.55 9.85
CA LEU A 71 -1.10 -16.56 10.93
C LEU A 71 -0.37 -16.99 12.19
N ALA A 72 -0.42 -18.28 12.56
CA ALA A 72 0.33 -18.79 13.71
C ALA A 72 1.86 -18.68 13.49
N MET A 73 2.33 -18.91 12.26
CA MET A 73 3.74 -18.70 11.92
C MET A 73 4.13 -17.22 12.02
N ILE A 74 3.33 -16.31 11.47
CA ILE A 74 3.56 -14.86 11.56
C ILE A 74 3.61 -14.42 13.04
N SER A 75 2.65 -14.85 13.87
CA SER A 75 2.61 -14.53 15.29
C SER A 75 3.87 -14.97 16.03
N LYS A 76 4.42 -16.15 15.70
CA LYS A 76 5.69 -16.62 16.29
C LYS A 76 6.87 -15.76 15.86
N LEU A 77 6.89 -15.31 14.59
CA LEU A 77 7.94 -14.42 14.08
C LEU A 77 7.88 -13.05 14.75
N LEU A 78 6.68 -12.49 14.94
CA LEU A 78 6.47 -11.24 15.65
C LEU A 78 6.95 -11.34 17.09
N ALA A 79 6.55 -12.37 17.83
CA ALA A 79 7.00 -12.59 19.21
C ALA A 79 8.54 -12.69 19.28
N LYS A 80 9.18 -13.41 18.36
CA LYS A 80 10.65 -13.51 18.27
C LYS A 80 11.30 -12.15 17.99
N ALA A 81 10.64 -11.29 17.23
CA ALA A 81 11.12 -9.94 16.91
C ALA A 81 10.79 -8.90 18.00
N GLY A 82 10.07 -9.28 19.06
CA GLY A 82 9.61 -8.36 20.10
C GLY A 82 8.56 -7.37 19.60
N ALA A 83 7.78 -7.74 18.59
CA ALA A 83 6.75 -6.92 17.99
C ALA A 83 5.35 -7.47 18.32
N ASP A 84 4.39 -6.58 18.61
CA ASP A 84 3.01 -6.93 18.93
C ASP A 84 2.13 -7.05 17.68
N ALA A 85 2.50 -6.37 16.59
CA ALA A 85 1.72 -6.33 15.35
C ALA A 85 2.60 -6.10 14.12
N THR A 86 2.05 -6.40 12.94
CA THR A 86 2.60 -6.03 11.64
C THR A 86 1.49 -5.56 10.71
N VAL A 87 1.83 -4.70 9.77
CA VAL A 87 0.92 -4.25 8.71
C VAL A 87 1.42 -4.80 7.38
N LEU A 88 0.56 -5.52 6.67
CA LEU A 88 0.83 -6.01 5.33
C LEU A 88 0.26 -5.01 4.33
N THR A 89 1.11 -4.37 3.54
CA THR A 89 0.72 -3.37 2.54
C THR A 89 0.88 -3.86 1.11
N GLN A 90 1.59 -4.96 0.91
CA GLN A 90 1.80 -5.53 -0.42
C GLN A 90 0.64 -6.47 -0.78
N PRO A 91 -0.04 -6.28 -1.92
CA PRO A 91 -1.18 -7.07 -2.34
C PRO A 91 -0.92 -8.58 -2.43
N ASP A 92 0.26 -8.98 -2.86
CA ASP A 92 0.69 -10.38 -2.92
C ASP A 92 0.86 -11.00 -1.52
N SER A 93 1.42 -10.25 -0.57
CA SER A 93 1.53 -10.67 0.83
C SER A 93 0.16 -10.86 1.48
N VAL A 94 -0.77 -9.95 1.22
CA VAL A 94 -2.17 -10.08 1.67
C VAL A 94 -2.83 -11.31 1.03
N ALA A 95 -2.70 -11.48 -0.29
CA ALA A 95 -3.25 -12.62 -1.02
C ALA A 95 -2.68 -13.95 -0.51
N TRP A 96 -1.38 -14.00 -0.20
CA TRP A 96 -0.73 -15.17 0.38
C TRP A 96 -1.23 -15.46 1.80
N ALA A 97 -1.26 -14.46 2.68
CA ALA A 97 -1.61 -14.65 4.09
C ALA A 97 -3.05 -15.18 4.26
N PHE A 98 -3.97 -14.72 3.43
CA PHE A 98 -5.39 -15.08 3.50
C PHE A 98 -5.83 -16.14 2.49
N ASN A 99 -4.93 -16.73 1.72
CA ASN A 99 -5.27 -17.70 0.66
C ASN A 99 -6.36 -17.18 -0.28
N ILE A 100 -6.22 -15.95 -0.75
CA ILE A 100 -7.16 -15.31 -1.66
C ILE A 100 -6.48 -14.90 -2.96
N ARG A 101 -7.28 -14.76 -4.01
CA ARG A 101 -6.85 -14.22 -5.30
C ARG A 101 -7.84 -13.15 -5.73
N GLY A 102 -7.33 -12.07 -6.30
CA GLY A 102 -8.13 -10.99 -6.87
C GLY A 102 -8.12 -11.00 -8.38
N HIS A 103 -9.01 -10.21 -8.95
CA HIS A 103 -9.14 -10.03 -10.39
C HIS A 103 -9.11 -8.54 -10.78
N ASP A 104 -8.61 -7.69 -9.88
CA ASP A 104 -8.52 -6.23 -10.08
C ASP A 104 -7.50 -5.84 -11.15
N VAL A 105 -6.44 -6.63 -11.30
CA VAL A 105 -5.36 -6.36 -12.25
C VAL A 105 -5.28 -7.52 -13.26
N PRO A 106 -5.37 -7.25 -14.57
CA PRO A 106 -5.20 -8.29 -15.59
C PRO A 106 -3.88 -9.05 -15.41
N TYR A 107 -3.95 -10.37 -15.52
CA TYR A 107 -2.80 -11.29 -15.41
C TYR A 107 -2.06 -11.27 -14.06
N THR A 108 -2.57 -10.55 -13.07
CA THR A 108 -1.96 -10.44 -11.74
C THR A 108 -3.01 -10.79 -10.67
N PRO A 109 -2.98 -11.98 -10.07
CA PRO A 109 -4.07 -12.48 -9.23
C PRO A 109 -4.02 -11.91 -7.79
N VAL A 110 -3.89 -10.61 -7.67
CA VAL A 110 -3.86 -9.88 -6.38
C VAL A 110 -5.08 -8.96 -6.27
N ILE A 111 -5.39 -8.56 -5.05
CA ILE A 111 -6.42 -7.57 -4.74
C ILE A 111 -5.75 -6.22 -4.53
N LEU A 112 -6.40 -5.16 -4.96
CA LEU A 112 -6.03 -3.78 -4.63
C LEU A 112 -6.78 -3.37 -3.36
N ALA A 113 -6.18 -3.64 -2.21
CA ALA A 113 -6.75 -3.36 -0.88
C ALA A 113 -6.05 -2.17 -0.23
#